data_5e1db577e8d3c5688521c592216b45ff
#
_entry.id   5e1db577e8d3c5688521c592216b45ff
#
_cell.length_a   1.000
_cell.length_b   1.000
_cell.length_c   1.000
_cell.angle_alpha   90.00
_cell.angle_beta   90.00
_cell.angle_gamma   90.00
#
_symmetry.space_group_name_H-M   'P 1'
#
loop_
_entity.id
_entity.type
_entity.pdbx_description
1 polymer ?
#
loop_
_entity_poly.entity_id
_entity_poly.type
_entity_poly.pdbx_seq_one_letter_code
_entity_poly.pdbx_strand_id
1 'polypeptide(L)'
;MSAEQIVHKPITTALSGPAAGALGSAVVAQIAGFDSVVTLDAGGTSTDLCLIEDGKPHVTNGGSVGPFPVRIPMISIETIGTGGGSIAWVSREGHLKVGPRSAGAEPGPMCYPKGGNEPTITDANLVLGRLPSALIGGGIALNVERSRAGLEALAGKLGRKMSPETLAEGIIEIANWNQANCIRQIGRAHV
;
A
#
# COMPACT_ATOMS: atom_id res chain seq x y z
N MET A 1 -5.37 20.89 -16.33
CA MET A 1 -5.31 20.54 -17.77
C MET A 1 -6.72 20.50 -18.32
N SER A 2 -6.92 20.99 -19.55
CA SER A 2 -8.20 20.84 -20.24
C SER A 2 -8.33 19.46 -20.91
N ALA A 3 -9.57 19.01 -21.18
CA ALA A 3 -9.81 17.75 -21.86
C ALA A 3 -9.12 17.69 -23.23
N GLU A 4 -9.09 18.81 -23.95
CA GLU A 4 -8.40 18.94 -25.25
C GLU A 4 -6.90 18.68 -25.14
N GLN A 5 -6.23 19.22 -24.11
CA GLN A 5 -4.80 18.96 -23.85
C GLN A 5 -4.54 17.49 -23.57
N ILE A 6 -5.43 16.81 -22.84
CA ILE A 6 -5.31 15.39 -22.53
C ILE A 6 -5.41 14.51 -23.79
N VAL A 7 -6.33 14.82 -24.71
CA VAL A 7 -6.48 14.10 -25.99
C VAL A 7 -5.18 14.15 -26.81
N HIS A 8 -4.50 15.30 -26.82
CA HIS A 8 -3.25 15.46 -27.57
C HIS A 8 -2.01 14.92 -26.84
N LYS A 9 -2.03 14.86 -25.52
CA LYS A 9 -0.90 14.40 -24.68
C LYS A 9 -1.39 13.49 -23.55
N PRO A 10 -1.91 12.28 -23.84
CA PRO A 10 -2.50 11.41 -22.82
C PRO A 10 -1.50 10.98 -21.74
N ILE A 11 -0.20 10.97 -22.03
CA ILE A 11 0.85 10.68 -21.05
C ILE A 11 0.81 11.61 -19.81
N THR A 12 0.25 12.80 -19.94
CA THR A 12 0.11 13.76 -18.84
C THR A 12 -0.93 13.34 -17.79
N THR A 13 -1.71 12.29 -18.04
CA THR A 13 -2.62 11.68 -17.06
C THR A 13 -1.96 10.56 -16.23
N ALA A 14 -0.72 10.21 -16.56
CA ALA A 14 0.03 9.24 -15.77
C ALA A 14 0.14 9.70 -14.32
N LEU A 15 -0.11 8.79 -13.38
CA LEU A 15 -0.13 9.06 -11.93
C LEU A 15 -1.10 10.17 -11.48
N SER A 16 -2.15 10.46 -12.27
CA SER A 16 -3.11 11.52 -11.97
C SER A 16 -3.87 11.29 -10.66
N GLY A 17 -4.17 10.04 -10.31
CA GLY A 17 -4.83 9.68 -9.03
C GLY A 17 -3.97 10.06 -7.81
N PRO A 18 -2.77 9.50 -7.65
CA PRO A 18 -1.85 9.86 -6.57
C PRO A 18 -1.51 11.35 -6.55
N ALA A 19 -1.34 11.99 -7.72
CA ALA A 19 -1.08 13.43 -7.81
C ALA A 19 -2.26 14.27 -7.29
N ALA A 20 -3.50 13.89 -7.61
CA ALA A 20 -4.69 14.56 -7.10
C ALA A 20 -4.82 14.36 -5.58
N GLY A 21 -4.51 13.17 -5.07
CA GLY A 21 -4.45 12.86 -3.64
C GLY A 21 -3.44 13.75 -2.90
N ALA A 22 -2.23 13.91 -3.44
CA ALA A 22 -1.21 14.77 -2.87
C ALA A 22 -1.65 16.25 -2.83
N LEU A 23 -2.23 16.76 -3.93
CA LEU A 23 -2.75 18.12 -3.98
C LEU A 23 -3.90 18.35 -3.01
N GLY A 24 -4.84 17.41 -2.93
CA GLY A 24 -5.94 17.46 -1.96
C GLY A 24 -5.44 17.45 -0.52
N SER A 25 -4.44 16.62 -0.23
CA SER A 25 -3.81 16.55 1.09
C SER A 25 -3.09 17.87 1.46
N ALA A 26 -2.45 18.54 0.50
CA ALA A 26 -1.84 19.85 0.74
C ALA A 26 -2.87 20.89 1.17
N VAL A 27 -4.03 20.93 0.50
CA VAL A 27 -5.13 21.84 0.88
C VAL A 27 -5.67 21.52 2.28
N VAL A 28 -5.90 20.24 2.58
CA VAL A 28 -6.39 19.83 3.91
C VAL A 28 -5.37 20.14 4.99
N ALA A 29 -4.07 19.90 4.74
CA ALA A 29 -3.01 20.22 5.68
C ALA A 29 -2.96 21.73 6.00
N GLN A 30 -3.04 22.58 4.98
CA GLN A 30 -3.07 24.04 5.17
C GLN A 30 -4.28 24.50 5.99
N ILE A 31 -5.48 23.95 5.73
CA ILE A 31 -6.69 24.24 6.52
C ILE A 31 -6.49 23.82 7.99
N ALA A 32 -5.78 22.71 8.21
CA ALA A 32 -5.43 22.21 9.55
C ALA A 32 -4.26 22.94 10.23
N GLY A 33 -3.60 23.90 9.54
CA GLY A 33 -2.48 24.67 10.07
C GLY A 33 -1.13 23.99 9.97
N PHE A 34 -0.96 23.03 9.05
CA PHE A 34 0.32 22.35 8.80
C PHE A 34 0.87 22.74 7.42
N ASP A 35 2.08 23.31 7.39
CA ASP A 35 2.75 23.69 6.14
C ASP A 35 3.58 22.55 5.54
N SER A 36 4.05 21.62 6.36
CA SER A 36 4.86 20.47 5.92
C SER A 36 4.29 19.16 6.44
N VAL A 37 4.00 18.24 5.52
CA VAL A 37 3.43 16.93 5.82
C VAL A 37 3.95 15.87 4.83
N VAL A 38 3.90 14.62 5.24
CA VAL A 38 4.05 13.46 4.35
C VAL A 38 2.68 12.84 4.17
N THR A 39 2.24 12.69 2.93
CA THR A 39 1.02 11.91 2.63
C THR A 39 1.32 10.43 2.66
N LEU A 40 0.33 9.63 3.03
CA LEU A 40 0.41 8.18 3.00
C LEU A 40 -0.93 7.64 2.52
N ASP A 41 -0.95 7.15 1.27
CA ASP A 41 -2.13 6.54 0.65
C ASP A 41 -1.90 5.03 0.52
N ALA A 42 -2.42 4.27 1.48
CA ALA A 42 -2.30 2.82 1.51
C ALA A 42 -3.45 2.16 0.75
N GLY A 43 -3.18 1.77 -0.47
CA GLY A 43 -4.12 1.05 -1.33
C GLY A 43 -4.12 -0.47 -1.11
N GLY A 44 -4.77 -1.19 -2.03
CA GLY A 44 -4.79 -2.65 -2.00
C GLY A 44 -3.46 -3.29 -2.40
N THR A 45 -2.70 -2.68 -3.30
CA THR A 45 -1.46 -3.26 -3.86
C THR A 45 -0.20 -2.56 -3.35
N SER A 46 -0.25 -1.26 -3.20
CA SER A 46 0.88 -0.40 -2.86
C SER A 46 0.48 0.68 -1.88
N THR A 47 1.47 1.36 -1.35
CA THR A 47 1.31 2.61 -0.61
C THR A 47 2.06 3.70 -1.34
N ASP A 48 1.39 4.79 -1.63
CA ASP A 48 1.95 5.97 -2.26
C ASP A 48 2.23 7.05 -1.21
N LEU A 49 3.42 7.65 -1.30
CA LEU A 49 3.90 8.68 -0.40
C LEU A 49 4.29 9.91 -1.20
N CYS A 50 3.98 11.09 -0.67
CA CYS A 50 4.42 12.35 -1.23
C CYS A 50 4.84 13.30 -0.09
N LEU A 51 5.96 13.97 -0.27
CA LEU A 51 6.40 15.05 0.60
C LEU A 51 5.75 16.36 0.15
N ILE A 52 5.17 17.07 1.10
CA ILE A 52 4.63 18.41 0.95
C ILE A 52 5.42 19.32 1.88
N GLU A 53 6.05 20.35 1.33
CA GLU A 53 6.80 21.37 2.07
C GLU A 53 6.29 22.75 1.68
N ASP A 54 6.13 23.61 2.66
CA ASP A 54 5.57 24.97 2.50
C ASP A 54 4.23 24.96 1.74
N GLY A 55 3.38 23.97 2.04
CA GLY A 55 2.07 23.78 1.43
C GLY A 55 2.10 23.32 -0.03
N LYS A 56 3.25 22.88 -0.56
CA LYS A 56 3.40 22.46 -1.96
C LYS A 56 3.99 21.05 -2.05
N PRO A 57 3.39 20.15 -2.85
CA PRO A 57 4.00 18.87 -3.14
C PRO A 57 5.27 19.06 -4.00
N HIS A 58 6.28 18.25 -3.74
CA HIS A 58 7.50 18.24 -4.53
C HIS A 58 7.22 17.83 -5.98
N VAL A 59 7.90 18.49 -6.93
CA VAL A 59 7.79 18.23 -8.37
C VAL A 59 9.11 17.70 -8.89
N THR A 60 9.07 16.65 -9.67
CA THR A 60 10.20 16.09 -10.42
C THR A 60 10.02 16.28 -11.92
N ASN A 61 11.11 16.40 -12.67
CA ASN A 61 11.12 16.47 -14.13
C ASN A 61 11.41 15.11 -14.78
N GLY A 62 11.34 14.03 -14.03
CA GLY A 62 11.58 12.69 -14.52
C GLY A 62 10.88 11.64 -13.69
N GLY A 63 10.35 10.65 -14.34
CA GLY A 63 9.71 9.51 -13.73
C GLY A 63 9.67 8.33 -14.70
N SER A 64 8.95 7.29 -14.35
CA SER A 64 8.70 6.15 -15.23
C SER A 64 7.22 5.76 -15.21
N VAL A 65 6.71 5.30 -16.33
CA VAL A 65 5.40 4.66 -16.46
C VAL A 65 5.66 3.22 -16.89
N GLY A 66 5.55 2.30 -15.96
CA GLY A 66 6.04 0.94 -16.14
C GLY A 66 7.54 0.94 -16.45
N PRO A 67 8.00 0.25 -17.51
CA PRO A 67 9.42 0.22 -17.89
C PRO A 67 9.89 1.45 -18.68
N PHE A 68 9.00 2.40 -18.99
CA PHE A 68 9.31 3.51 -19.89
C PHE A 68 9.64 4.78 -19.10
N PRO A 69 10.84 5.38 -19.29
CA PRO A 69 11.18 6.67 -18.70
C PRO A 69 10.35 7.79 -19.35
N VAL A 70 9.84 8.69 -18.53
CA VAL A 70 9.03 9.83 -18.96
C VAL A 70 9.65 11.11 -18.43
N ARG A 71 9.82 12.11 -19.30
CA ARG A 71 10.39 13.42 -18.96
C ARG A 71 9.31 14.50 -19.06
N ILE A 72 8.44 14.53 -18.09
CA ILE A 72 7.42 15.59 -17.93
C ILE A 72 7.44 16.04 -16.46
N PRO A 73 7.13 17.31 -16.16
CA PRO A 73 6.91 17.73 -14.79
C PRO A 73 5.76 16.92 -14.18
N MET A 74 6.02 16.27 -13.05
CA MET A 74 5.05 15.49 -12.30
C MET A 74 5.30 15.62 -10.80
N ILE A 75 4.27 15.39 -10.00
CA ILE A 75 4.43 15.32 -8.55
C ILE A 75 5.33 14.12 -8.21
N SER A 76 6.31 14.34 -7.35
CA SER A 76 7.21 13.28 -6.87
C SER A 76 6.45 12.37 -5.92
N ILE A 77 6.15 11.15 -6.38
CA ILE A 77 5.43 10.14 -5.61
C ILE A 77 6.33 8.92 -5.50
N GLU A 78 6.57 8.51 -4.27
CA GLU A 78 7.28 7.28 -3.95
C GLU A 78 6.28 6.17 -3.69
N THR A 79 6.35 5.10 -4.47
CA THR A 79 5.45 3.95 -4.35
C THR A 79 6.18 2.76 -3.77
N ILE A 80 5.66 2.21 -2.68
CA ILE A 80 6.15 0.98 -2.07
C ILE A 80 5.16 -0.16 -2.25
N GLY A 81 5.67 -1.35 -2.55
CA GLY A 81 4.87 -2.57 -2.73
C GLY A 81 4.36 -3.14 -1.40
N THR A 82 3.72 -2.30 -0.58
CA THR A 82 3.14 -2.66 0.71
C THR A 82 1.74 -2.07 0.80
N GLY A 83 0.73 -2.85 0.47
CA GLY A 83 -0.69 -2.50 0.55
C GLY A 83 -1.49 -3.64 1.15
N GLY A 84 -2.80 -3.48 1.32
CA GLY A 84 -3.66 -4.47 1.97
C GLY A 84 -3.59 -5.87 1.37
N GLY A 85 -3.43 -6.00 0.06
CA GLY A 85 -3.28 -7.26 -0.66
C GLY A 85 -1.84 -7.79 -0.72
N SER A 86 -0.85 -7.13 -0.10
CA SER A 86 0.52 -7.63 -0.08
C SER A 86 0.61 -8.98 0.60
N ILE A 87 1.19 -9.94 -0.11
CA ILE A 87 1.25 -11.35 0.29
C ILE A 87 2.34 -11.55 1.34
N ALA A 88 1.99 -12.26 2.41
CA ALA A 88 2.94 -12.77 3.39
C ALA A 88 3.45 -14.15 2.95
N TRP A 89 4.76 -14.36 2.95
CA TRP A 89 5.40 -15.58 2.48
C TRP A 89 6.71 -15.86 3.20
N VAL A 90 7.20 -17.08 3.07
CA VAL A 90 8.46 -17.51 3.68
C VAL A 90 9.54 -17.58 2.61
N SER A 91 10.67 -16.90 2.82
CA SER A 91 11.80 -16.96 1.91
C SER A 91 12.49 -18.33 1.95
N ARG A 92 13.41 -18.58 1.01
CA ARG A 92 14.21 -19.83 0.95
C ARG A 92 15.04 -20.03 2.21
N GLU A 93 15.44 -18.95 2.85
CA GLU A 93 16.23 -18.92 4.09
C GLU A 93 15.37 -19.08 5.35
N GLY A 94 14.03 -19.28 5.21
CA GLY A 94 13.11 -19.46 6.32
C GLY A 94 12.66 -18.16 7.01
N HIS A 95 12.80 -17.00 6.35
CA HIS A 95 12.37 -15.71 6.91
C HIS A 95 10.98 -15.30 6.43
N LEU A 96 10.18 -14.77 7.33
CA LEU A 96 8.91 -14.14 6.98
C LEU A 96 9.15 -12.87 6.16
N LYS A 97 8.45 -12.73 5.06
CA LYS A 97 8.46 -11.58 4.14
C LYS A 97 7.04 -11.12 3.87
N VAL A 98 6.87 -9.81 3.61
CA VAL A 98 5.60 -9.20 3.23
C VAL A 98 5.81 -8.36 1.98
N GLY A 99 5.03 -8.65 0.91
CA GLY A 99 5.25 -8.06 -0.41
C GLY A 99 6.56 -8.52 -1.08
N PRO A 100 7.01 -7.85 -2.15
CA PRO A 100 6.27 -6.84 -2.92
C PRO A 100 5.13 -7.44 -3.76
N ARG A 101 4.99 -8.79 -3.81
CA ARG A 101 3.87 -9.44 -4.51
C ARG A 101 2.56 -9.11 -3.82
N SER A 102 1.54 -8.82 -4.62
CA SER A 102 0.18 -8.56 -4.15
C SER A 102 -0.80 -9.56 -4.73
N ALA A 103 -1.81 -9.93 -3.96
CA ALA A 103 -2.96 -10.69 -4.44
C ALA A 103 -3.86 -9.87 -5.39
N GLY A 104 -3.64 -8.55 -5.47
CA GLY A 104 -4.42 -7.65 -6.30
C GLY A 104 -5.90 -7.58 -5.89
N ALA A 105 -6.73 -7.17 -6.83
CA ALA A 105 -8.18 -7.23 -6.69
C ALA A 105 -8.72 -8.64 -6.98
N GLU A 106 -8.07 -9.36 -7.90
CA GLU A 106 -8.36 -10.75 -8.27
C GLU A 106 -7.04 -11.55 -8.27
N PRO A 107 -6.98 -12.66 -7.53
CA PRO A 107 -8.03 -13.25 -6.69
C PRO A 107 -8.31 -12.46 -5.39
N GLY A 108 -7.45 -11.52 -4.98
CA GLY A 108 -7.58 -10.75 -3.76
C GLY A 108 -7.18 -11.50 -2.48
N PRO A 109 -7.32 -10.86 -1.31
CA PRO A 109 -7.08 -11.47 0.00
C PRO A 109 -7.82 -12.78 0.21
N MET A 110 -7.27 -13.70 1.02
CA MET A 110 -7.90 -15.00 1.30
C MET A 110 -9.30 -14.88 1.90
N CYS A 111 -9.53 -13.87 2.72
CA CYS A 111 -10.81 -13.64 3.37
C CYS A 111 -11.94 -13.24 2.41
N TYR A 112 -11.64 -12.82 1.18
CA TYR A 112 -12.67 -12.46 0.21
C TYR A 112 -13.39 -13.69 -0.33
N PRO A 113 -14.67 -13.60 -0.76
CA PRO A 113 -15.45 -14.75 -1.25
C PRO A 113 -14.76 -15.52 -2.39
N LYS A 114 -14.12 -14.80 -3.30
CA LYS A 114 -13.32 -15.34 -4.41
C LYS A 114 -11.82 -15.18 -4.19
N GLY A 115 -11.39 -15.00 -2.94
CA GLY A 115 -10.01 -14.68 -2.59
C GLY A 115 -9.00 -15.78 -2.91
N GLY A 116 -7.74 -15.39 -2.95
CA GLY A 116 -6.60 -16.27 -3.20
C GLY A 116 -6.31 -17.27 -2.07
N ASN A 117 -5.17 -17.94 -2.20
CA ASN A 117 -4.74 -18.98 -1.25
C ASN A 117 -3.47 -18.58 -0.47
N GLU A 118 -3.00 -17.36 -0.64
CA GLU A 118 -1.86 -16.83 0.08
C GLU A 118 -2.31 -15.72 1.04
N PRO A 119 -1.94 -15.77 2.34
CA PRO A 119 -2.37 -14.78 3.31
C PRO A 119 -1.76 -13.42 3.00
N THR A 120 -2.52 -12.36 3.25
CA THR A 120 -2.17 -10.97 2.97
C THR A 120 -2.20 -10.11 4.24
N ILE A 121 -1.79 -8.85 4.13
CA ILE A 121 -1.95 -7.85 5.21
C ILE A 121 -3.43 -7.71 5.61
N THR A 122 -4.36 -7.77 4.66
CA THR A 122 -5.81 -7.73 4.95
C THR A 122 -6.24 -8.92 5.81
N ASP A 123 -5.75 -10.12 5.51
CA ASP A 123 -6.03 -11.33 6.31
C ASP A 123 -5.47 -11.20 7.73
N ALA A 124 -4.25 -10.66 7.87
CA ALA A 124 -3.65 -10.41 9.17
C ALA A 124 -4.48 -9.40 10.00
N ASN A 125 -4.89 -8.29 9.41
CA ASN A 125 -5.74 -7.30 10.08
C ASN A 125 -7.10 -7.86 10.48
N LEU A 126 -7.69 -8.73 9.65
CA LEU A 126 -8.96 -9.39 9.95
C LEU A 126 -8.83 -10.34 11.14
N VAL A 127 -7.78 -11.16 11.20
CA VAL A 127 -7.52 -12.08 12.33
C VAL A 127 -7.25 -11.32 13.62
N LEU A 128 -6.61 -10.15 13.55
CA LEU A 128 -6.39 -9.25 14.69
C LEU A 128 -7.64 -8.45 15.10
N GLY A 129 -8.79 -8.65 14.44
CA GLY A 129 -10.02 -7.92 14.74
C GLY A 129 -9.98 -6.42 14.40
N ARG A 130 -9.04 -5.99 13.57
CA ARG A 130 -8.92 -4.58 13.12
C ARG A 130 -9.85 -4.25 11.95
N LEU A 131 -10.36 -5.28 11.29
CA LEU A 131 -11.37 -5.17 10.24
C LEU A 131 -12.66 -5.83 10.70
N PRO A 132 -13.83 -5.25 10.38
CA PRO A 132 -15.11 -5.90 10.63
C PRO A 132 -15.27 -7.14 9.75
N SER A 133 -16.18 -8.03 10.12
CA SER A 133 -16.48 -9.25 9.36
C SER A 133 -17.18 -9.02 8.01
N ALA A 134 -17.50 -7.76 7.68
CA ALA A 134 -18.01 -7.34 6.38
C ALA A 134 -17.47 -5.96 6.03
N LEU A 135 -17.19 -5.71 4.76
CA LEU A 135 -16.79 -4.39 4.28
C LEU A 135 -17.97 -3.41 4.31
N ILE A 136 -17.64 -2.10 4.32
CA ILE A 136 -18.63 -1.00 4.37
C ILE A 136 -19.69 -1.19 3.29
N GLY A 137 -20.95 -1.11 3.68
CA GLY A 137 -22.10 -1.39 2.81
C GLY A 137 -22.62 -2.83 2.87
N GLY A 138 -21.96 -3.73 3.62
CA GLY A 138 -22.43 -5.11 3.83
C GLY A 138 -22.32 -6.04 2.61
N GLY A 139 -21.82 -5.52 1.47
CA GLY A 139 -21.82 -6.24 0.21
C GLY A 139 -20.80 -7.39 0.11
N ILE A 140 -19.76 -7.39 0.96
CA ILE A 140 -18.70 -8.40 0.95
C ILE A 140 -18.49 -8.91 2.38
N ALA A 141 -18.93 -10.15 2.66
CA ALA A 141 -18.62 -10.84 3.90
C ALA A 141 -17.17 -11.35 3.86
N LEU A 142 -16.42 -11.15 4.95
CA LEU A 142 -15.04 -11.59 5.09
C LEU A 142 -14.99 -12.91 5.89
N ASN A 143 -14.24 -13.88 5.39
CA ASN A 143 -14.10 -15.19 6.01
C ASN A 143 -12.87 -15.23 6.93
N VAL A 144 -13.08 -15.01 8.23
CA VAL A 144 -12.04 -15.02 9.27
C VAL A 144 -11.35 -16.38 9.37
N GLU A 145 -12.13 -17.47 9.32
CA GLU A 145 -11.60 -18.83 9.48
C GLU A 145 -10.65 -19.21 8.33
N ARG A 146 -10.93 -18.74 7.13
CA ARG A 146 -10.05 -18.94 5.98
C ARG A 146 -8.72 -18.19 6.16
N SER A 147 -8.76 -16.97 6.67
CA SER A 147 -7.55 -16.21 7.02
C SER A 147 -6.74 -16.91 8.12
N ARG A 148 -7.41 -17.40 9.18
CA ARG A 148 -6.75 -18.17 10.25
C ARG A 148 -6.04 -19.40 9.71
N ALA A 149 -6.72 -20.22 8.93
CA ALA A 149 -6.15 -21.42 8.33
C ALA A 149 -4.93 -21.09 7.43
N GLY A 150 -4.99 -19.99 6.67
CA GLY A 150 -3.87 -19.50 5.87
C GLY A 150 -2.65 -19.10 6.70
N LEU A 151 -2.87 -18.39 7.80
CA LEU A 151 -1.80 -18.00 8.72
C LEU A 151 -1.21 -19.22 9.46
N GLU A 152 -2.02 -20.20 9.86
CA GLU A 152 -1.54 -21.46 10.44
C GLU A 152 -0.66 -22.25 9.45
N ALA A 153 -1.09 -22.35 8.20
CA ALA A 153 -0.30 -22.98 7.16
C ALA A 153 1.03 -22.25 6.91
N LEU A 154 1.02 -20.91 6.98
CA LEU A 154 2.24 -20.10 6.84
C LEU A 154 3.18 -20.27 8.05
N ALA A 155 2.64 -20.35 9.28
CA ALA A 155 3.41 -20.64 10.49
C ALA A 155 4.09 -22.01 10.40
N GLY A 156 3.39 -23.01 9.87
CA GLY A 156 3.96 -24.33 9.58
C GLY A 156 5.16 -24.30 8.65
N LYS A 157 5.11 -23.45 7.60
CA LYS A 157 6.24 -23.25 6.67
C LYS A 157 7.45 -22.55 7.32
N LEU A 158 7.21 -21.72 8.35
CA LEU A 158 8.28 -21.10 9.15
C LEU A 158 8.98 -22.08 10.10
N GLY A 159 8.43 -23.30 10.25
CA GLY A 159 8.93 -24.28 11.21
C GLY A 159 8.81 -23.83 12.67
N ARG A 160 7.93 -22.87 12.95
CA ARG A 160 7.72 -22.30 14.30
C ARG A 160 6.29 -22.57 14.77
N LYS A 161 6.17 -23.02 16.01
CA LYS A 161 4.87 -23.17 16.66
C LYS A 161 4.45 -21.80 17.22
N MET A 162 3.52 -21.12 16.54
CA MET A 162 2.96 -19.83 16.96
C MET A 162 1.48 -19.76 16.59
N SER A 163 0.73 -18.91 17.29
CA SER A 163 -0.68 -18.69 16.97
C SER A 163 -0.85 -17.85 15.69
N PRO A 164 -1.99 -17.94 14.99
CA PRO A 164 -2.31 -17.07 13.87
C PRO A 164 -2.22 -15.58 14.22
N GLU A 165 -2.62 -15.19 15.42
CA GLU A 165 -2.55 -13.83 15.93
C GLU A 165 -1.08 -13.35 16.03
N THR A 166 -0.21 -14.14 16.63
CA THR A 166 1.22 -13.80 16.74
C THR A 166 1.87 -13.64 15.36
N LEU A 167 1.52 -14.51 14.40
CA LEU A 167 2.02 -14.38 13.04
C LEU A 167 1.43 -13.14 12.35
N ALA A 168 0.14 -12.86 12.56
CA ALA A 168 -0.52 -11.66 12.03
C ALA A 168 0.15 -10.37 12.53
N GLU A 169 0.48 -10.30 13.83
CA GLU A 169 1.24 -9.18 14.39
C GLU A 169 2.59 -9.01 13.71
N GLY A 170 3.35 -10.10 13.51
CA GLY A 170 4.62 -10.06 12.80
C GLY A 170 4.50 -9.59 11.33
N ILE A 171 3.43 -9.97 10.64
CA ILE A 171 3.14 -9.49 9.28
C ILE A 171 2.91 -7.98 9.28
N ILE A 172 2.09 -7.47 10.21
CA ILE A 172 1.81 -6.03 10.32
C ILE A 172 3.06 -5.25 10.73
N GLU A 173 3.89 -5.79 11.62
CA GLU A 173 5.14 -5.16 12.02
C GLU A 173 6.10 -4.99 10.84
N ILE A 174 6.27 -6.02 10.01
CA ILE A 174 7.07 -5.95 8.77
C ILE A 174 6.48 -4.91 7.80
N ALA A 175 5.17 -4.89 7.61
CA ALA A 175 4.50 -3.93 6.75
C ALA A 175 4.74 -2.48 7.22
N ASN A 176 4.56 -2.22 8.51
CA ASN A 176 4.82 -0.92 9.12
C ASN A 176 6.29 -0.50 9.00
N TRP A 177 7.21 -1.46 9.18
CA TRP A 177 8.64 -1.19 9.02
C TRP A 177 9.00 -0.78 7.59
N ASN A 178 8.43 -1.46 6.58
CA ASN A 178 8.61 -1.10 5.17
C ASN A 178 8.13 0.33 4.89
N GLN A 179 6.95 0.71 5.39
CA GLN A 179 6.40 2.06 5.25
C GLN A 179 7.24 3.10 5.99
N ALA A 180 7.61 2.83 7.24
CA ALA A 180 8.42 3.75 8.04
C ALA A 180 9.80 4.00 7.41
N ASN A 181 10.42 2.98 6.81
CA ASN A 181 11.70 3.16 6.12
C ASN A 181 11.57 4.04 4.87
N CYS A 182 10.50 3.90 4.11
CA CYS A 182 10.26 4.76 2.95
C CYS A 182 10.08 6.23 3.38
N ILE A 183 9.29 6.49 4.42
CA ILE A 183 9.12 7.84 4.99
C ILE A 183 10.48 8.43 5.39
N ARG A 184 11.33 7.63 6.08
CA ARG A 184 12.67 8.09 6.48
C ARG A 184 13.59 8.36 5.30
N GLN A 185 13.46 7.60 4.21
CA GLN A 185 14.26 7.82 2.99
C GLN A 185 13.85 9.11 2.28
N ILE A 186 12.55 9.36 2.16
CA ILE A 186 12.02 10.61 1.61
C ILE A 186 12.54 11.80 2.40
N GLY A 187 12.40 11.79 3.74
CA GLY A 187 12.89 12.87 4.59
C GLY A 187 14.40 13.11 4.50
N ARG A 188 15.22 12.07 4.25
CA ARG A 188 16.67 12.22 4.09
C ARG A 188 17.12 12.71 2.73
N ALA A 189 16.32 12.47 1.69
CA ALA A 189 16.62 12.92 0.34
C ALA A 189 16.41 14.44 0.16
N HIS A 190 15.74 15.07 1.11
CA HIS A 190 15.35 16.48 1.07
C HIS A 190 15.95 17.35 2.20
N VAL A 191 16.96 16.81 2.92
CA VAL A 191 17.72 17.56 3.95
C VAL A 191 19.12 17.95 3.44
#